data_7899d49c7abb9eedb4d66f228abbd538
#
_entry.id   7899d49c7abb9eedb4d66f228abbd538
#
_cell.length_a   1.000
_cell.length_b   1.000
_cell.length_c   1.000
_cell.angle_alpha   90.00
_cell.angle_beta   90.00
_cell.angle_gamma   90.00
#
_symmetry.space_group_name_H-M   'P 1'
#
loop_
_entity.id
_entity.type
_entity.pdbx_description
1 polymer ?
#
loop_
_entity_poly.entity_id
_entity_poly.type
_entity_poly.pdbx_seq_one_letter_code
_entity_poly.pdbx_strand_id
1 'polypeptide(L)'
;MNLNFLQLDEPISLSHLTMLVVEDVRVFSNLVRDLYHFDDTTDLKIYDENFKSAKDSELLVITDILGFDVNSRPVLKLIYQDLELQLNERPEVKSMIDKLTATIGELIGYELLDHELDLEQDEITIQELFQVLGVKIETSSDTILEKLFEILQIFKYLSKKKMLIFINVAS
;
A
#
# COMPACT_ATOMS: atom_id res chain seq x y z
N MET A 1 -9.57 -15.92 -10.66
CA MET A 1 -8.49 -15.38 -11.53
C MET A 1 -7.65 -16.52 -12.04
N ASN A 2 -7.05 -16.34 -13.21
CA ASN A 2 -6.20 -17.37 -13.87
C ASN A 2 -4.81 -16.77 -14.11
N LEU A 3 -3.80 -17.64 -14.03
CA LEU A 3 -2.42 -17.33 -14.31
C LEU A 3 -1.94 -18.22 -15.46
N ASN A 4 -1.29 -17.64 -16.45
CA ASN A 4 -0.68 -18.37 -17.56
C ASN A 4 0.69 -17.78 -17.92
N PHE A 5 1.59 -18.62 -18.39
CA PHE A 5 2.90 -18.23 -18.92
C PHE A 5 3.38 -19.26 -19.94
N LEU A 6 4.40 -18.93 -20.71
CA LEU A 6 4.81 -19.65 -21.92
C LEU A 6 5.02 -21.16 -21.74
N GLN A 7 5.43 -21.62 -20.55
CA GLN A 7 5.76 -23.03 -20.28
C GLN A 7 4.55 -23.84 -19.76
N LEU A 8 3.37 -23.21 -19.63
CA LEU A 8 2.16 -23.92 -19.21
C LEU A 8 1.31 -24.32 -20.42
N ASP A 9 0.92 -25.58 -20.46
CA ASP A 9 -0.03 -26.08 -21.47
C ASP A 9 -1.46 -25.57 -21.21
N GLU A 10 -1.82 -25.41 -19.93
CA GLU A 10 -3.12 -24.89 -19.49
C GLU A 10 -2.95 -23.82 -18.37
N PRO A 11 -3.84 -22.84 -18.32
CA PRO A 11 -3.80 -21.83 -17.26
C PRO A 11 -4.06 -22.41 -15.87
N ILE A 12 -3.34 -21.90 -14.87
CA ILE A 12 -3.55 -22.24 -13.47
C ILE A 12 -4.69 -21.38 -12.92
N SER A 13 -5.74 -22.02 -12.42
CA SER A 13 -6.80 -21.32 -11.69
C SER A 13 -6.34 -20.93 -10.29
N LEU A 14 -6.34 -19.63 -10.00
CA LEU A 14 -5.94 -19.08 -8.72
C LEU A 14 -7.14 -19.04 -7.76
N SER A 15 -7.00 -19.71 -6.62
CA SER A 15 -7.96 -19.68 -5.52
C SER A 15 -7.57 -18.59 -4.48
N HIS A 16 -8.19 -18.62 -3.31
CA HIS A 16 -7.88 -17.68 -2.21
C HIS A 16 -6.42 -17.75 -1.76
N LEU A 17 -5.84 -18.95 -1.77
CA LEU A 17 -4.43 -19.20 -1.55
C LEU A 17 -3.96 -20.23 -2.58
N THR A 18 -2.96 -19.86 -3.36
CA THR A 18 -2.33 -20.73 -4.36
C THR A 18 -0.83 -20.72 -4.13
N MET A 19 -0.24 -21.90 -4.04
CA MET A 19 1.20 -22.08 -3.93
C MET A 19 1.72 -22.65 -5.25
N LEU A 20 2.62 -21.93 -5.88
CA LEU A 20 3.28 -22.35 -7.11
C LEU A 20 4.74 -22.72 -6.79
N VAL A 21 5.10 -23.97 -7.04
CA VAL A 21 6.48 -24.47 -6.92
C VAL A 21 7.08 -24.57 -8.34
N VAL A 22 8.17 -23.85 -8.56
CA VAL A 22 8.86 -23.82 -9.85
C VAL A 22 10.27 -24.37 -9.66
N GLU A 23 10.54 -25.56 -10.18
CA GLU A 23 11.84 -26.25 -9.99
C GLU A 23 12.90 -25.73 -10.99
N ASP A 24 12.48 -25.33 -12.20
CA ASP A 24 13.40 -24.78 -13.21
C ASP A 24 13.77 -23.34 -12.88
N VAL A 25 15.05 -23.11 -12.60
CA VAL A 25 15.59 -21.78 -12.22
C VAL A 25 15.38 -20.74 -13.31
N ARG A 26 15.41 -21.10 -14.59
CA ARG A 26 15.20 -20.15 -15.71
C ARG A 26 13.74 -19.73 -15.78
N VAL A 27 12.84 -20.69 -15.66
CA VAL A 27 11.39 -20.42 -15.60
C VAL A 27 11.08 -19.54 -14.41
N PHE A 28 11.58 -19.87 -13.22
CA PHE A 28 11.43 -19.06 -12.02
C PHE A 28 11.94 -17.63 -12.21
N SER A 29 13.16 -17.48 -12.72
CA SER A 29 13.77 -16.16 -12.94
C SER A 29 12.98 -15.31 -13.95
N ASN A 30 12.44 -15.93 -15.02
CA ASN A 30 11.59 -15.23 -15.97
C ASN A 30 10.27 -14.79 -15.34
N LEU A 31 9.63 -15.65 -14.56
CA LEU A 31 8.38 -15.30 -13.84
C LEU A 31 8.60 -14.14 -12.88
N VAL A 32 9.69 -14.15 -12.11
CA VAL A 32 10.03 -13.05 -11.19
C VAL A 32 10.25 -11.75 -11.96
N ARG A 33 11.02 -11.78 -13.04
CA ARG A 33 11.23 -10.62 -13.91
C ARG A 33 9.92 -10.08 -14.46
N ASP A 34 9.05 -10.95 -14.97
CA ASP A 34 7.77 -10.58 -15.57
C ASP A 34 6.79 -10.04 -14.51
N LEU A 35 6.86 -10.48 -13.25
CA LEU A 35 6.12 -9.90 -12.14
C LEU A 35 6.59 -8.47 -11.79
N TYR A 36 7.89 -8.20 -11.89
CA TYR A 36 8.44 -6.86 -11.64
C TYR A 36 8.16 -5.86 -12.76
N HIS A 37 7.98 -6.35 -13.98
CA HIS A 37 7.70 -5.54 -15.18
C HIS A 37 6.35 -5.90 -15.78
N PHE A 38 5.38 -6.23 -14.93
CA PHE A 38 4.10 -6.77 -15.35
C PHE A 38 3.33 -5.78 -16.22
N ASP A 39 3.19 -6.12 -17.49
CA ASP A 39 2.43 -5.38 -18.47
C ASP A 39 1.79 -6.29 -19.54
N ASP A 40 1.13 -5.72 -20.53
CA ASP A 40 0.48 -6.46 -21.60
C ASP A 40 1.47 -7.16 -22.57
N THR A 41 2.77 -6.85 -22.49
CA THR A 41 3.82 -7.41 -23.36
C THR A 41 4.56 -8.59 -22.76
N THR A 42 4.48 -8.78 -21.42
CA THR A 42 5.12 -9.90 -20.72
C THR A 42 4.53 -11.25 -21.10
N ASP A 43 5.31 -12.31 -20.99
CA ASP A 43 4.84 -13.69 -21.23
C ASP A 43 3.89 -14.15 -20.10
N LEU A 44 4.05 -13.61 -18.90
CA LEU A 44 3.17 -13.85 -17.78
C LEU A 44 1.83 -13.11 -17.96
N LYS A 45 0.74 -13.85 -17.95
CA LYS A 45 -0.63 -13.32 -18.02
C LYS A 45 -1.41 -13.66 -16.76
N ILE A 46 -2.04 -12.66 -16.18
CA ILE A 46 -2.97 -12.81 -15.05
C ILE A 46 -4.29 -12.15 -15.47
N TYR A 47 -5.38 -12.91 -15.46
CA TYR A 47 -6.68 -12.43 -15.95
C TYR A 47 -7.84 -13.03 -15.16
N ASP A 48 -8.98 -12.35 -15.19
CA ASP A 48 -10.22 -12.78 -14.57
C ASP A 48 -11.00 -13.80 -15.43
N GLU A 49 -12.17 -14.21 -14.96
CA GLU A 49 -13.06 -15.16 -15.67
C GLU A 49 -13.59 -14.58 -16.99
N ASN A 50 -13.56 -13.28 -17.17
CA ASN A 50 -13.97 -12.58 -18.39
C ASN A 50 -12.77 -12.29 -19.32
N PHE A 51 -11.63 -12.94 -19.10
CA PHE A 51 -10.38 -12.71 -19.83
C PHE A 51 -9.84 -11.27 -19.77
N LYS A 52 -10.26 -10.49 -18.75
CA LYS A 52 -9.72 -9.17 -18.53
C LYS A 52 -8.39 -9.27 -17.79
N SER A 53 -7.32 -8.80 -18.42
CA SER A 53 -5.98 -8.76 -17.85
C SER A 53 -5.94 -7.92 -16.56
N ALA A 54 -5.24 -8.42 -15.55
CA ALA A 54 -4.88 -7.65 -14.38
C ALA A 54 -3.90 -6.53 -14.78
N LYS A 55 -3.89 -5.45 -14.01
CA LYS A 55 -2.94 -4.35 -14.18
C LYS A 55 -1.84 -4.46 -13.12
N ASP A 56 -0.64 -3.98 -13.42
CA ASP A 56 0.44 -3.88 -12.44
C ASP A 56 -0.01 -3.20 -11.13
N SER A 57 -0.79 -2.12 -11.24
CA SER A 57 -1.37 -1.43 -10.09
C SER A 57 -2.27 -2.31 -9.21
N GLU A 58 -2.75 -3.45 -9.69
CA GLU A 58 -3.61 -4.40 -8.96
C GLU A 58 -2.80 -5.50 -8.25
N LEU A 59 -1.49 -5.59 -8.51
CA LEU A 59 -0.59 -6.57 -7.91
C LEU A 59 0.22 -5.94 -6.77
N LEU A 60 0.45 -6.68 -5.71
CA LEU A 60 1.43 -6.38 -4.67
C LEU A 60 2.41 -7.55 -4.59
N VAL A 61 3.63 -7.33 -5.07
CA VAL A 61 4.69 -8.34 -5.11
C VAL A 61 5.66 -8.08 -3.97
N ILE A 62 5.90 -9.09 -3.13
CA ILE A 62 6.79 -9.03 -1.97
C ILE A 62 7.82 -10.13 -2.07
N THR A 63 9.09 -9.74 -2.11
CA THR A 63 10.25 -10.65 -2.17
C THR A 63 11.02 -10.72 -0.87
N ASP A 64 10.88 -9.71 -0.02
CA ASP A 64 11.46 -9.66 1.32
C ASP A 64 10.36 -9.32 2.33
N ILE A 65 9.90 -10.34 3.04
CA ILE A 65 8.81 -10.20 4.02
C ILE A 65 9.27 -9.35 5.19
N LEU A 66 10.49 -9.59 5.71
CA LEU A 66 10.99 -8.86 6.87
C LEU A 66 11.37 -7.43 6.53
N GLY A 67 11.87 -7.19 5.32
CA GLY A 67 12.20 -5.86 4.82
C GLY A 67 11.01 -5.04 4.31
N PHE A 68 9.79 -5.63 4.25
CA PHE A 68 8.62 -4.89 3.79
C PHE A 68 8.27 -3.75 4.75
N ASP A 69 8.37 -2.51 4.25
CA ASP A 69 8.05 -1.30 5.03
C ASP A 69 6.53 -1.03 5.04
N VAL A 70 5.90 -1.43 6.14
CA VAL A 70 4.46 -1.21 6.39
C VAL A 70 4.12 0.28 6.62
N ASN A 71 5.13 1.11 6.90
CA ASN A 71 5.01 2.54 7.07
C ASN A 71 5.49 3.33 5.85
N SER A 72 5.62 2.67 4.70
CA SER A 72 5.95 3.37 3.46
C SER A 72 4.92 4.45 3.12
N ARG A 73 5.36 5.53 2.46
CA ARG A 73 4.48 6.64 2.09
C ARG A 73 3.19 6.23 1.38
N PRO A 74 3.19 5.29 0.42
CA PRO A 74 1.96 4.85 -0.24
C PRO A 74 0.98 4.17 0.73
N VAL A 75 1.48 3.37 1.67
CA VAL A 75 0.65 2.70 2.68
C VAL A 75 0.07 3.71 3.66
N LEU A 76 0.90 4.58 4.23
CA LEU A 76 0.44 5.61 5.18
C LEU A 76 -0.58 6.55 4.55
N LYS A 77 -0.41 6.93 3.28
CA LYS A 77 -1.40 7.75 2.58
C LYS A 77 -2.79 7.11 2.57
N LEU A 78 -2.87 5.79 2.37
CA LEU A 78 -4.14 5.07 2.36
C LEU A 78 -4.74 4.97 3.79
N ILE A 79 -3.89 4.76 4.79
CA ILE A 79 -4.32 4.78 6.20
C ILE A 79 -4.86 6.17 6.60
N TYR A 80 -4.20 7.25 6.19
CA TYR A 80 -4.66 8.61 6.47
C TYR A 80 -5.99 8.93 5.78
N GLN A 81 -6.19 8.44 4.54
CA GLN A 81 -7.47 8.57 3.85
C GLN A 81 -8.59 7.82 4.58
N ASP A 82 -8.32 6.61 5.07
CA ASP A 82 -9.29 5.83 5.85
C ASP A 82 -9.63 6.54 7.17
N LEU A 83 -8.62 7.03 7.91
CA LEU A 83 -8.81 7.79 9.14
C LEU A 83 -9.61 9.07 8.91
N GLU A 84 -9.35 9.78 7.82
CA GLU A 84 -10.11 10.97 7.44
C GLU A 84 -11.59 10.64 7.16
N LEU A 85 -11.86 9.53 6.46
CA LEU A 85 -13.24 9.04 6.26
C LEU A 85 -13.92 8.73 7.59
N GLN A 86 -13.24 8.07 8.52
CA GLN A 86 -13.76 7.79 9.85
C GLN A 86 -14.06 9.08 10.65
N LEU A 87 -13.22 10.10 10.51
CA LEU A 87 -13.47 11.42 11.13
C LEU A 87 -14.66 12.12 10.52
N ASN A 88 -14.90 11.98 9.22
CA ASN A 88 -16.07 12.53 8.55
C ASN A 88 -17.39 11.94 9.08
N GLU A 89 -17.36 10.70 9.60
CA GLU A 89 -18.49 10.07 10.28
C GLU A 89 -18.71 10.62 11.70
N ARG A 90 -17.75 11.41 12.22
CA ARG A 90 -17.78 12.02 13.55
C ARG A 90 -17.64 13.54 13.46
N PRO A 91 -18.66 14.26 12.98
CA PRO A 91 -18.56 15.69 12.65
C PRO A 91 -18.20 16.57 13.85
N GLU A 92 -18.59 16.17 15.06
CA GLU A 92 -18.24 16.89 16.28
C GLU A 92 -16.73 16.86 16.56
N VAL A 93 -16.10 15.67 16.43
CA VAL A 93 -14.66 15.50 16.63
C VAL A 93 -13.89 16.23 15.52
N LYS A 94 -14.33 16.10 14.26
CA LYS A 94 -13.73 16.81 13.14
C LYS A 94 -13.78 18.32 13.34
N SER A 95 -14.96 18.87 13.69
CA SER A 95 -15.12 20.31 13.92
C SER A 95 -14.23 20.81 15.08
N MET A 96 -13.99 19.99 16.09
CA MET A 96 -13.08 20.35 17.19
C MET A 96 -11.62 20.39 16.69
N ILE A 97 -11.20 19.43 15.90
CA ILE A 97 -9.85 19.39 15.30
C ILE A 97 -9.67 20.60 14.39
N ASP A 98 -10.61 20.89 13.51
CA ASP A 98 -10.56 22.03 12.57
C ASP A 98 -10.41 23.36 13.32
N LYS A 99 -11.16 23.55 14.42
CA LYS A 99 -11.04 24.75 15.27
C LYS A 99 -9.67 24.88 15.93
N LEU A 100 -9.13 23.77 16.46
CA LEU A 100 -7.82 23.78 17.10
C LEU A 100 -6.72 24.06 16.07
N THR A 101 -6.81 23.48 14.88
CA THR A 101 -5.85 23.69 13.80
C THR A 101 -5.89 25.13 13.29
N ALA A 102 -7.10 25.69 13.14
CA ALA A 102 -7.27 27.09 12.76
C ALA A 102 -6.67 28.04 13.83
N THR A 103 -6.89 27.76 15.11
CA THR A 103 -6.30 28.57 16.20
C THR A 103 -4.77 28.50 16.19
N ILE A 104 -4.18 27.34 15.95
CA ILE A 104 -2.72 27.19 15.80
C ILE A 104 -2.22 28.01 14.61
N GLY A 105 -2.93 27.91 13.47
CA GLY A 105 -2.60 28.70 12.27
C GLY A 105 -2.63 30.21 12.53
N GLU A 106 -3.69 30.70 13.21
CA GLU A 106 -3.77 32.13 13.59
C GLU A 106 -2.58 32.58 14.47
N LEU A 107 -2.23 31.79 15.49
CA LEU A 107 -1.10 32.12 16.38
C LEU A 107 0.23 32.16 15.63
N ILE A 108 0.47 31.17 14.75
CA ILE A 108 1.67 31.15 13.91
C ILE A 108 1.66 32.35 12.95
N GLY A 109 0.51 32.64 12.31
CA GLY A 109 0.34 33.76 11.42
C GLY A 109 0.72 35.10 12.04
N TYR A 110 0.41 35.33 13.31
CA TYR A 110 0.85 36.54 14.04
C TYR A 110 2.37 36.62 14.18
N GLU A 111 3.04 35.51 14.49
CA GLU A 111 4.51 35.47 14.60
C GLU A 111 5.21 35.68 13.24
N LEU A 112 4.59 35.24 12.14
CA LEU A 112 5.13 35.43 10.80
C LEU A 112 5.14 36.91 10.37
N LEU A 113 4.22 37.75 10.87
CA LEU A 113 4.12 39.15 10.54
C LEU A 113 5.34 39.97 11.04
N ASP A 114 5.97 39.52 12.13
CA ASP A 114 7.13 40.20 12.73
C ASP A 114 8.46 39.66 12.20
N HIS A 115 8.45 38.75 11.20
CA HIS A 115 9.66 38.19 10.62
C HIS A 115 10.25 39.11 9.57
N GLU A 116 11.60 39.16 9.46
CA GLU A 116 12.32 40.01 8.49
C GLU A 116 12.08 39.61 7.01
N LEU A 117 11.66 38.35 6.78
CA LEU A 117 11.28 37.82 5.46
C LEU A 117 9.77 37.76 5.38
N ASP A 118 9.24 37.99 4.18
CA ASP A 118 7.83 37.74 3.87
C ASP A 118 7.56 36.21 3.88
N LEU A 119 6.96 35.73 4.96
CA LEU A 119 6.63 34.32 5.12
C LEU A 119 5.13 34.11 4.92
N GLU A 120 4.79 33.02 4.27
CA GLU A 120 3.42 32.57 4.04
C GLU A 120 3.18 31.25 4.75
N GLN A 121 1.94 30.96 5.10
CA GLN A 121 1.49 29.67 5.61
C GLN A 121 0.23 29.22 4.88
N ASP A 122 0.14 27.92 4.64
CA ASP A 122 -1.05 27.28 4.10
C ASP A 122 -1.93 26.74 5.24
N GLU A 123 -3.20 26.50 4.95
CA GLU A 123 -4.08 25.74 5.85
C GLU A 123 -3.62 24.29 5.90
N ILE A 124 -3.43 23.76 7.10
CA ILE A 124 -3.05 22.37 7.31
C ILE A 124 -4.25 21.44 7.06
N THR A 125 -4.08 20.47 6.20
CA THR A 125 -5.08 19.42 5.98
C THR A 125 -5.06 18.40 7.12
N ILE A 126 -6.16 17.64 7.27
CA ILE A 126 -6.23 16.59 8.30
C ILE A 126 -5.18 15.49 8.08
N GLN A 127 -4.84 15.16 6.81
CA GLN A 127 -3.81 14.18 6.50
C GLN A 127 -2.41 14.68 6.82
N GLU A 128 -2.13 15.96 6.59
CA GLU A 128 -0.87 16.59 7.01
C GLU A 128 -0.76 16.63 8.53
N LEU A 129 -1.87 16.88 9.23
CA LEU A 129 -1.90 16.81 10.70
C LEU A 129 -1.53 15.41 11.19
N PHE A 130 -2.06 14.34 10.60
CA PHE A 130 -1.64 12.98 10.94
C PHE A 130 -0.15 12.76 10.71
N GLN A 131 0.40 13.27 9.63
CA GLN A 131 1.82 13.16 9.31
C GLN A 131 2.69 13.90 10.33
N VAL A 132 2.34 15.13 10.68
CA VAL A 132 3.07 15.95 11.66
C VAL A 132 3.02 15.32 13.05
N LEU A 133 1.88 14.73 13.44
CA LEU A 133 1.73 13.99 14.69
C LEU A 133 2.43 12.63 14.70
N GLY A 134 3.03 12.21 13.56
CA GLY A 134 3.75 10.96 13.46
C GLY A 134 2.84 9.73 13.53
N VAL A 135 1.58 9.84 13.09
CA VAL A 135 0.64 8.72 13.04
C VAL A 135 1.22 7.66 12.09
N LYS A 136 1.42 6.47 12.61
CA LYS A 136 1.99 5.33 11.88
C LYS A 136 1.48 4.02 12.45
N ILE A 137 1.68 2.95 11.69
CA ILE A 137 1.41 1.59 12.15
C ILE A 137 2.48 1.23 13.19
N GLU A 138 2.06 0.84 14.39
CA GLU A 138 2.97 0.28 15.37
C GLU A 138 3.38 -1.13 14.92
N THR A 139 4.68 -1.34 14.76
CA THR A 139 5.25 -2.63 14.35
C THR A 139 6.00 -3.25 15.51
N SER A 140 5.63 -4.45 15.88
CA SER A 140 6.28 -5.23 16.92
C SER A 140 6.61 -6.65 16.46
N SER A 141 6.67 -6.86 15.13
CA SER A 141 6.87 -8.18 14.55
C SER A 141 8.34 -8.59 14.56
N ASP A 142 8.68 -9.53 15.44
CA ASP A 142 10.01 -10.13 15.54
C ASP A 142 10.12 -11.42 14.71
N THR A 143 9.01 -11.94 14.21
CA THR A 143 8.96 -13.18 13.44
C THR A 143 8.37 -12.97 12.05
N ILE A 144 8.75 -13.85 11.10
CA ILE A 144 8.19 -13.86 9.73
C ILE A 144 6.67 -14.00 9.77
N LEU A 145 6.13 -14.83 10.66
CA LEU A 145 4.70 -15.06 10.77
C LEU A 145 3.94 -13.80 11.19
N GLU A 146 4.44 -13.09 12.21
CA GLU A 146 3.86 -11.82 12.66
C GLU A 146 3.91 -10.78 11.54
N LYS A 147 5.03 -10.70 10.82
CA LYS A 147 5.19 -9.81 9.68
C LYS A 147 4.23 -10.14 8.53
N LEU A 148 4.00 -11.41 8.25
CA LEU A 148 2.98 -11.84 7.28
C LEU A 148 1.58 -11.38 7.70
N PHE A 149 1.21 -11.50 8.98
CA PHE A 149 -0.07 -11.02 9.48
C PHE A 149 -0.21 -9.50 9.34
N GLU A 150 0.82 -8.73 9.65
CA GLU A 150 0.83 -7.27 9.42
C GLU A 150 0.58 -6.93 7.95
N ILE A 151 1.31 -7.58 7.04
CA ILE A 151 1.14 -7.38 5.60
C ILE A 151 -0.28 -7.73 5.14
N LEU A 152 -0.83 -8.85 5.60
CA LEU A 152 -2.20 -9.26 5.26
C LEU A 152 -3.25 -8.28 5.80
N GLN A 153 -3.04 -7.72 7.00
CA GLN A 153 -3.94 -6.71 7.55
C GLN A 153 -3.91 -5.42 6.71
N ILE A 154 -2.71 -4.96 6.35
CA ILE A 154 -2.52 -3.77 5.52
C ILE A 154 -3.12 -3.97 4.13
N PHE A 155 -2.97 -5.17 3.55
CA PHE A 155 -3.50 -5.47 2.22
C PHE A 155 -5.00 -5.19 2.10
N LYS A 156 -5.76 -5.30 3.18
CA LYS A 156 -7.20 -4.96 3.21
C LYS A 156 -7.46 -3.47 2.90
N TYR A 157 -6.55 -2.58 3.26
CA TYR A 157 -6.66 -1.14 3.00
C TYR A 157 -6.17 -0.75 1.60
N LEU A 158 -5.45 -1.64 0.92
CA LEU A 158 -4.96 -1.42 -0.43
C LEU A 158 -6.05 -1.71 -1.47
N SER A 159 -7.12 -0.95 -1.48
CA SER A 159 -8.35 -1.21 -2.26
C SER A 159 -8.14 -1.43 -3.76
N LYS A 160 -7.07 -0.89 -4.33
CA LYS A 160 -6.69 -1.10 -5.74
C LYS A 160 -5.94 -2.41 -5.97
N LYS A 161 -5.38 -3.03 -4.92
CA LYS A 161 -4.63 -4.27 -5.00
C LYS A 161 -5.59 -5.45 -4.89
N LYS A 162 -5.57 -6.32 -5.90
CA LYS A 162 -6.43 -7.51 -5.96
C LYS A 162 -5.69 -8.81 -5.67
N MET A 163 -4.37 -8.78 -5.82
CA MET A 163 -3.52 -9.94 -5.63
C MET A 163 -2.26 -9.59 -4.86
N LEU A 164 -1.98 -10.40 -3.83
CA LEU A 164 -0.76 -10.36 -3.05
C LEU A 164 0.08 -11.57 -3.43
N ILE A 165 1.31 -11.32 -3.85
CA ILE A 165 2.23 -12.35 -4.34
C ILE A 165 3.49 -12.31 -3.48
N PHE A 166 3.79 -13.42 -2.84
CA PHE A 166 5.05 -13.62 -2.13
C PHE A 166 6.00 -14.46 -2.99
N ILE A 167 7.26 -14.08 -3.06
CA ILE A 167 8.31 -14.80 -3.79
C ILE A 167 9.33 -15.35 -2.78
N ASN A 168 9.76 -16.60 -2.98
CA ASN A 168 10.74 -17.28 -2.11
C ASN A 168 10.30 -17.46 -0.65
N VAL A 169 9.05 -17.76 -0.41
CA VAL A 169 8.50 -17.91 0.95
C VAL A 169 8.77 -19.30 1.53
N ALA A 170 9.10 -20.27 0.68
CA ALA A 170 9.40 -21.64 1.09
C ALA A 170 10.92 -21.89 1.02
N SER A 171 11.55 -22.00 2.14
CA SER A 171 12.86 -22.61 2.32
C SER A 171 12.75 -23.77 3.30
#